data_abfcbc164603ae061fb78e3702421f3d
#
_entry.id   abfcbc164603ae061fb78e3702421f3d
#
_cell.length_a   1.000
_cell.length_b   1.000
_cell.length_c   1.000
_cell.angle_alpha   90.00
_cell.angle_beta   90.00
_cell.angle_gamma   90.00
#
_symmetry.space_group_name_H-M   'P 1'
#
loop_
_entity.id
_entity.type
_entity.pdbx_description
1 polymer ?
#
loop_
_entity_poly.entity_id
_entity_poly.type
_entity_poly.pdbx_seq_one_letter_code
_entity_poly.pdbx_strand_id
1 'polypeptide(L)'
;MRVFFVTLISLFLLQGCNKNGVPLMSSGVSGTEGLPPEQLSFAKFKDIAIPDGAVMDMENTVIFGSDDEWFGRLAINPRLSHAETFDFFRYEMPNLSWKEITNVRSTSSVLSYEKDQRILTIQISNSYGQTLCLINMSPKK
;
A
#
# COMPACT_ATOMS: atom_id res chain seq x y z
N MET A 1 54.07 -7.15 66.09
CA MET A 1 52.98 -8.15 66.28
C MET A 1 51.65 -7.45 65.95
N ARG A 2 50.90 -8.04 65.08
CA ARG A 2 49.57 -7.68 64.56
C ARG A 2 49.54 -6.80 63.36
N VAL A 3 49.48 -7.48 62.28
CA VAL A 3 49.22 -7.08 60.91
C VAL A 3 47.78 -6.61 60.82
N PHE A 4 47.57 -5.41 60.34
CA PHE A 4 46.27 -4.97 59.86
C PHE A 4 46.28 -4.96 58.35
N PHE A 5 45.61 -5.99 57.85
CA PHE A 5 45.28 -6.12 56.43
C PHE A 5 44.18 -5.13 56.10
N VAL A 6 44.51 -4.04 55.43
CA VAL A 6 43.50 -3.18 54.83
C VAL A 6 43.22 -3.72 53.43
N THR A 7 42.18 -4.50 53.34
CA THR A 7 41.61 -4.90 52.04
C THR A 7 40.95 -3.72 51.40
N LEU A 8 41.64 -3.18 50.40
CA LEU A 8 41.11 -2.15 49.53
C LEU A 8 40.11 -2.82 48.61
N ILE A 9 38.80 -2.70 48.91
CA ILE A 9 37.73 -3.12 48.05
C ILE A 9 37.69 -2.12 46.91
N SER A 10 38.20 -2.55 45.77
CA SER A 10 38.06 -1.84 44.50
C SER A 10 36.60 -1.96 44.06
N LEU A 11 35.88 -0.87 44.26
CA LEU A 11 34.51 -0.73 43.78
C LEU A 11 34.55 -0.52 42.25
N PHE A 12 34.44 -1.61 41.53
CA PHE A 12 34.21 -1.54 40.08
C PHE A 12 32.82 -0.98 39.85
N LEU A 13 32.76 0.30 39.55
CA LEU A 13 31.59 0.91 38.99
C LEU A 13 31.42 0.39 37.54
N LEU A 14 30.58 -0.62 37.41
CA LEU A 14 30.00 -1.04 36.15
C LEU A 14 29.11 0.12 35.67
N GLN A 15 29.69 1.03 34.96
CA GLN A 15 28.92 2.00 34.22
C GLN A 15 28.16 1.26 33.15
N GLY A 16 26.85 1.24 33.36
CA GLY A 16 25.90 0.61 32.49
C GLY A 16 26.08 1.04 31.06
N CYS A 17 26.01 0.07 30.17
CA CYS A 17 25.89 0.26 28.75
C CYS A 17 24.80 1.30 28.47
N ASN A 18 25.23 2.43 27.94
CA ASN A 18 24.36 3.35 27.29
C ASN A 18 23.68 2.59 26.16
N LYS A 19 22.44 2.24 26.35
CA LYS A 19 21.57 1.76 25.28
C LYS A 19 21.29 2.93 24.36
N ASN A 20 22.27 3.27 23.56
CA ASN A 20 21.97 3.92 22.31
C ASN A 20 21.11 2.93 21.57
N GLY A 21 19.80 3.12 21.71
CA GLY A 21 18.86 2.42 20.89
C GLY A 21 19.28 2.65 19.45
N VAL A 22 19.86 1.64 18.86
CA VAL A 22 19.98 1.57 17.41
C VAL A 22 18.53 1.78 16.97
N PRO A 23 18.22 2.80 16.17
CA PRO A 23 16.90 2.87 15.60
C PRO A 23 16.73 1.54 14.89
N LEU A 24 15.78 0.74 15.36
CA LEU A 24 15.28 -0.35 14.57
C LEU A 24 14.82 0.31 13.27
N MET A 25 15.71 0.30 12.29
CA MET A 25 15.27 0.40 10.93
C MET A 25 14.30 -0.76 10.80
N SER A 26 13.03 -0.44 10.93
CA SER A 26 11.99 -1.26 10.39
C SER A 26 12.46 -1.55 8.98
N SER A 27 12.90 -2.78 8.76
CA SER A 27 13.09 -3.33 7.44
C SER A 27 11.69 -3.48 6.85
N GLY A 28 11.04 -2.33 6.64
CA GLY A 28 10.03 -2.23 5.65
C GLY A 28 10.73 -2.73 4.40
N VAL A 29 10.20 -3.76 3.82
CA VAL A 29 10.63 -4.29 2.54
C VAL A 29 10.89 -3.08 1.67
N SER A 30 12.17 -2.76 1.47
CA SER A 30 12.62 -1.83 0.45
C SER A 30 12.37 -2.49 -0.88
N GLY A 31 11.10 -2.58 -1.24
CA GLY A 31 10.72 -2.47 -2.62
C GLY A 31 11.16 -1.07 -2.99
N THR A 32 12.32 -1.01 -3.57
CA THR A 32 12.96 0.16 -4.11
C THR A 32 11.88 1.08 -4.68
N GLU A 33 11.68 2.27 -4.08
CA GLU A 33 10.98 3.42 -4.65
C GLU A 33 9.45 3.55 -4.48
N GLY A 34 8.79 2.74 -3.67
CA GLY A 34 7.37 2.97 -3.33
C GLY A 34 7.20 4.05 -2.25
N LEU A 35 6.09 4.77 -2.29
CA LEU A 35 5.73 5.72 -1.23
C LEU A 35 5.56 4.96 0.10
N PRO A 36 6.05 5.53 1.23
CA PRO A 36 5.82 4.95 2.54
C PRO A 36 4.31 4.79 2.82
N PRO A 37 3.88 3.71 3.50
CA PRO A 37 2.48 3.44 3.79
C PRO A 37 1.73 4.61 4.45
N GLU A 38 2.37 5.34 5.34
CA GLU A 38 1.79 6.50 6.02
C GLU A 38 1.48 7.69 5.10
N GLN A 39 2.03 7.69 3.89
CA GLN A 39 1.74 8.71 2.87
C GLN A 39 0.63 8.32 1.92
N LEU A 40 0.18 7.06 1.97
CA LEU A 40 -0.88 6.58 1.11
C LEU A 40 -2.25 6.88 1.73
N SER A 41 -3.06 7.60 1.00
CA SER A 41 -4.47 7.82 1.30
C SER A 41 -5.27 7.88 0.00
N PHE A 42 -6.56 7.63 0.05
CA PHE A 42 -7.41 7.73 -1.16
C PHE A 42 -7.43 9.13 -1.77
N ALA A 43 -7.14 10.17 -1.00
CA ALA A 43 -7.04 11.55 -1.49
C ALA A 43 -5.95 11.73 -2.58
N LYS A 44 -4.99 10.82 -2.69
CA LYS A 44 -3.97 10.82 -3.74
C LYS A 44 -4.45 10.25 -5.08
N PHE A 45 -5.58 9.55 -5.10
CA PHE A 45 -6.09 8.87 -6.29
C PHE A 45 -7.33 9.59 -6.83
N LYS A 46 -7.22 10.90 -7.07
CA LYS A 46 -8.33 11.75 -7.50
C LYS A 46 -8.91 11.37 -8.85
N ASP A 47 -8.14 10.70 -9.66
CA ASP A 47 -8.52 10.23 -11.00
C ASP A 47 -9.06 8.80 -11.03
N ILE A 48 -9.17 8.16 -9.87
CA ILE A 48 -9.76 6.84 -9.72
C ILE A 48 -11.04 6.94 -8.88
N ALA A 49 -12.12 6.36 -9.39
CA ALA A 49 -13.34 6.20 -8.60
C ALA A 49 -13.09 5.21 -7.45
N ILE A 50 -13.31 5.64 -6.22
CA ILE A 50 -13.18 4.78 -5.03
C ILE A 50 -14.58 4.61 -4.42
N PRO A 51 -15.06 3.37 -4.23
CA PRO A 51 -16.34 3.13 -3.58
C PRO A 51 -16.36 3.65 -2.14
N ASP A 52 -17.51 4.16 -1.71
CA ASP A 52 -17.69 4.59 -0.33
C ASP A 52 -17.44 3.44 0.66
N GLY A 53 -16.70 3.75 1.72
CA GLY A 53 -16.32 2.76 2.73
C GLY A 53 -15.26 1.75 2.29
N ALA A 54 -14.68 1.90 1.10
CA ALA A 54 -13.56 1.06 0.67
C ALA A 54 -12.39 1.15 1.66
N VAL A 55 -11.69 0.04 1.82
CA VAL A 55 -10.49 -0.06 2.67
C VAL A 55 -9.29 -0.39 1.79
N MET A 56 -8.23 0.40 1.93
CA MET A 56 -6.97 0.13 1.23
C MET A 56 -6.25 -1.05 1.87
N ASP A 57 -5.83 -2.00 1.05
CA ASP A 57 -4.95 -3.09 1.44
C ASP A 57 -3.50 -2.61 1.27
N MET A 58 -2.91 -2.17 2.37
CA MET A 58 -1.57 -1.59 2.37
C MET A 58 -0.48 -2.61 2.04
N GLU A 59 -0.69 -3.88 2.37
CA GLU A 59 0.30 -4.93 2.12
C GLU A 59 0.45 -5.25 0.63
N ASN A 60 -0.65 -5.13 -0.12
CA ASN A 60 -0.70 -5.40 -1.55
C ASN A 60 -0.67 -4.15 -2.42
N THR A 61 -0.58 -2.96 -1.81
CA THR A 61 -0.49 -1.68 -2.51
C THR A 61 0.96 -1.27 -2.70
N VAL A 62 1.34 -0.95 -3.94
CA VAL A 62 2.69 -0.48 -4.31
C VAL A 62 2.55 0.66 -5.30
N ILE A 63 2.84 1.88 -4.86
CA ILE A 63 2.66 3.10 -5.64
C ILE A 63 4.00 3.80 -5.86
N PHE A 64 4.24 4.20 -7.09
CA PHE A 64 5.38 5.01 -7.51
C PHE A 64 4.87 6.33 -8.12
N GLY A 65 5.67 7.37 -8.04
CA GLY A 65 5.28 8.70 -8.51
C GLY A 65 4.40 9.44 -7.50
N SER A 66 3.84 10.55 -7.92
CA SER A 66 3.04 11.44 -7.08
C SER A 66 1.83 11.99 -7.83
N ASP A 67 0.78 12.30 -7.08
CA ASP A 67 -0.45 12.92 -7.57
C ASP A 67 -1.05 12.22 -8.79
N ASP A 68 -1.28 12.94 -9.88
CA ASP A 68 -1.95 12.41 -11.08
C ASP A 68 -1.02 11.60 -12.00
N GLU A 69 0.27 11.51 -11.68
CA GLU A 69 1.29 10.78 -12.45
C GLU A 69 1.76 9.50 -11.75
N TRP A 70 0.97 8.96 -10.84
CA TRP A 70 1.31 7.70 -10.19
C TRP A 70 1.18 6.50 -11.14
N PHE A 71 1.96 5.48 -10.86
CA PHE A 71 1.86 4.15 -11.47
C PHE A 71 2.13 3.08 -10.41
N GLY A 72 1.74 1.85 -10.71
CA GLY A 72 1.86 0.74 -9.78
C GLY A 72 0.53 0.04 -9.52
N ARG A 73 0.32 -0.43 -8.30
CA ARG A 73 -0.87 -1.17 -7.88
C ARG A 73 -1.48 -0.54 -6.64
N LEU A 74 -2.76 -0.21 -6.74
CA LEU A 74 -3.62 0.09 -5.60
C LEU A 74 -4.52 -1.12 -5.35
N ALA A 75 -4.43 -1.72 -4.19
CA ALA A 75 -5.26 -2.83 -3.75
C ALA A 75 -6.31 -2.33 -2.76
N ILE A 76 -7.57 -2.68 -2.97
CA ILE A 76 -8.68 -2.25 -2.10
C ILE A 76 -9.67 -3.40 -1.84
N ASN A 77 -10.28 -3.37 -0.66
CA ASN A 77 -11.55 -4.03 -0.38
C ASN A 77 -12.66 -2.98 -0.57
N PRO A 78 -13.49 -3.09 -1.61
CA PRO A 78 -14.48 -2.07 -1.93
C PRO A 78 -15.71 -2.05 -1.02
N ARG A 79 -15.86 -3.05 -0.12
CA ARG A 79 -17.06 -3.24 0.72
C ARG A 79 -18.35 -3.44 -0.06
N LEU A 80 -18.24 -3.77 -1.33
CA LEU A 80 -19.32 -4.12 -2.26
C LEU A 80 -19.18 -5.57 -2.67
N SER A 81 -20.25 -6.19 -3.13
CA SER A 81 -20.16 -7.48 -3.79
C SER A 81 -19.35 -7.39 -5.10
N HIS A 82 -18.90 -8.52 -5.60
CA HIS A 82 -18.17 -8.59 -6.87
C HIS A 82 -18.94 -7.94 -8.03
N ALA A 83 -20.25 -8.21 -8.12
CA ALA A 83 -21.10 -7.66 -9.17
C ALA A 83 -21.27 -6.15 -9.04
N GLU A 84 -21.56 -5.66 -7.83
CA GLU A 84 -21.68 -4.22 -7.56
C GLU A 84 -20.38 -3.48 -7.80
N THR A 85 -19.24 -4.08 -7.45
CA THR A 85 -17.92 -3.49 -7.71
C THR A 85 -17.66 -3.34 -9.20
N PHE A 86 -18.00 -4.36 -9.98
CA PHE A 86 -17.87 -4.30 -11.45
C PHE A 86 -18.72 -3.19 -12.04
N ASP A 87 -20.00 -3.13 -11.65
CA ASP A 87 -20.95 -2.13 -12.16
C ASP A 87 -20.55 -0.71 -11.71
N PHE A 88 -20.04 -0.54 -10.48
CA PHE A 88 -19.52 0.72 -9.96
C PHE A 88 -18.41 1.28 -10.85
N PHE A 89 -17.36 0.52 -11.09
CA PHE A 89 -16.25 1.00 -11.92
C PHE A 89 -16.66 1.27 -13.36
N ARG A 90 -17.48 0.41 -13.91
CA ARG A 90 -17.98 0.59 -15.27
C ARG A 90 -18.80 1.87 -15.44
N TYR A 91 -19.51 2.29 -14.41
CA TYR A 91 -20.30 3.50 -14.42
C TYR A 91 -19.49 4.74 -14.09
N GLU A 92 -18.62 4.67 -13.06
CA GLU A 92 -17.94 5.85 -12.53
C GLU A 92 -16.65 6.23 -13.28
N MET A 93 -15.91 5.27 -13.82
CA MET A 93 -14.64 5.57 -14.50
C MET A 93 -14.79 6.47 -15.73
N PRO A 94 -15.82 6.33 -16.58
CA PRO A 94 -16.08 7.27 -17.68
C PRO A 94 -16.33 8.70 -17.20
N ASN A 95 -16.92 8.90 -16.01
CA ASN A 95 -17.16 10.24 -15.44
C ASN A 95 -15.84 10.95 -15.08
N LEU A 96 -14.77 10.19 -14.87
CA LEU A 96 -13.41 10.69 -14.66
C LEU A 96 -12.58 10.75 -15.94
N SER A 97 -13.26 10.72 -17.10
CA SER A 97 -12.64 10.79 -18.44
C SER A 97 -11.77 9.57 -18.81
N TRP A 98 -12.00 8.41 -18.17
CA TRP A 98 -11.41 7.16 -18.58
C TRP A 98 -12.23 6.54 -19.73
N LYS A 99 -11.56 6.19 -20.80
CA LYS A 99 -12.16 5.50 -21.94
C LYS A 99 -11.99 4.01 -21.78
N GLU A 100 -13.09 3.26 -21.76
CA GLU A 100 -13.06 1.81 -21.68
C GLU A 100 -12.41 1.21 -22.94
N ILE A 101 -11.43 0.34 -22.75
CA ILE A 101 -10.80 -0.46 -23.80
C ILE A 101 -11.50 -1.81 -23.90
N THR A 102 -11.68 -2.47 -22.75
CA THR A 102 -12.33 -3.79 -22.68
C THR A 102 -12.88 -4.04 -21.28
N ASN A 103 -13.86 -4.92 -21.22
CA ASN A 103 -14.34 -5.47 -19.97
C ASN A 103 -14.64 -6.97 -20.14
N VAL A 104 -14.37 -7.74 -19.10
CA VAL A 104 -14.70 -9.17 -19.00
C VAL A 104 -15.34 -9.41 -17.66
N ARG A 105 -16.60 -9.87 -17.66
CA ARG A 105 -17.31 -10.21 -16.43
C ARG A 105 -17.25 -11.73 -16.23
N SER A 106 -16.63 -12.17 -15.13
CA SER A 106 -16.50 -13.57 -14.76
C SER A 106 -16.29 -13.68 -13.24
N THR A 107 -15.91 -14.85 -12.73
CA THR A 107 -15.49 -15.01 -11.32
C THR A 107 -14.26 -14.19 -10.95
N SER A 108 -13.42 -13.88 -11.94
CA SER A 108 -12.36 -12.88 -11.85
C SER A 108 -12.57 -11.91 -13.00
N SER A 109 -13.28 -10.82 -12.72
CA SER A 109 -13.61 -9.81 -13.72
C SER A 109 -12.46 -8.87 -13.98
N VAL A 110 -12.37 -8.37 -15.20
CA VAL A 110 -11.35 -7.40 -15.63
C VAL A 110 -11.99 -6.24 -16.36
N LEU A 111 -11.62 -5.04 -16.01
CA LEU A 111 -11.95 -3.80 -16.72
C LEU A 111 -10.65 -3.12 -17.09
N SER A 112 -10.52 -2.65 -18.33
CA SER A 112 -9.35 -1.91 -18.78
C SER A 112 -9.77 -0.59 -19.43
N TYR A 113 -9.04 0.45 -19.08
CA TYR A 113 -9.29 1.81 -19.49
C TYR A 113 -8.02 2.50 -19.98
N GLU A 114 -8.20 3.50 -20.83
CA GLU A 114 -7.12 4.41 -21.20
C GLU A 114 -7.49 5.86 -20.91
N LYS A 115 -6.50 6.65 -20.51
CA LYS A 115 -6.61 8.09 -20.34
C LYS A 115 -5.23 8.71 -20.57
N ASP A 116 -5.15 9.64 -21.51
CA ASP A 116 -3.89 10.27 -21.88
C ASP A 116 -2.80 9.23 -22.25
N GLN A 117 -1.66 9.25 -21.58
CA GLN A 117 -0.57 8.29 -21.76
C GLN A 117 -0.58 7.16 -20.71
N ARG A 118 -1.74 6.81 -20.17
CA ARG A 118 -1.87 5.80 -19.10
C ARG A 118 -2.90 4.74 -19.45
N ILE A 119 -2.61 3.52 -18.99
CA ILE A 119 -3.51 2.37 -19.02
C ILE A 119 -3.83 1.99 -17.57
N LEU A 120 -5.11 1.84 -17.30
CA LEU A 120 -5.62 1.35 -16.04
C LEU A 120 -6.26 -0.03 -16.24
N THR A 121 -5.90 -0.99 -15.40
CA THR A 121 -6.54 -2.30 -15.38
C THR A 121 -7.06 -2.58 -13.98
N ILE A 122 -8.35 -2.84 -13.87
CA ILE A 122 -9.04 -3.20 -12.63
C ILE A 122 -9.38 -4.67 -12.68
N GLN A 123 -8.81 -5.44 -11.77
CA GLN A 123 -9.13 -6.86 -11.58
C GLN A 123 -9.96 -7.02 -10.32
N ILE A 124 -11.12 -7.67 -10.43
CA ILE A 124 -12.05 -7.89 -9.33
C ILE A 124 -12.18 -9.39 -9.11
N SER A 125 -11.94 -9.84 -7.90
CA SER A 125 -12.01 -11.24 -7.51
C SER A 125 -12.61 -11.39 -6.11
N ASN A 126 -13.03 -12.60 -5.75
CA ASN A 126 -13.40 -12.93 -4.38
C ASN A 126 -12.25 -13.67 -3.70
N SER A 127 -11.88 -13.22 -2.52
CA SER A 127 -10.89 -13.87 -1.69
C SER A 127 -11.43 -13.98 -0.25
N TYR A 128 -11.47 -15.21 0.27
CA TYR A 128 -11.95 -15.48 1.64
C TYR A 128 -13.33 -14.86 1.96
N GLY A 129 -14.25 -14.88 0.98
CA GLY A 129 -15.60 -14.35 1.15
C GLY A 129 -15.71 -12.81 1.06
N GLN A 130 -14.63 -12.13 0.72
CA GLN A 130 -14.59 -10.69 0.49
C GLN A 130 -14.21 -10.38 -0.95
N THR A 131 -14.71 -9.26 -1.45
CA THR A 131 -14.31 -8.76 -2.76
C THR A 131 -12.95 -8.09 -2.63
N LEU A 132 -12.00 -8.51 -3.46
CA LEU A 132 -10.69 -7.87 -3.63
C LEU A 132 -10.66 -7.19 -4.99
N CYS A 133 -10.19 -5.97 -5.01
CA CYS A 133 -10.00 -5.20 -6.23
C CYS A 133 -8.55 -4.75 -6.34
N LEU A 134 -7.89 -5.14 -7.44
CA LEU A 134 -6.53 -4.73 -7.77
C LEU A 134 -6.59 -3.75 -8.93
N ILE A 135 -6.16 -2.53 -8.69
CA ILE A 135 -6.15 -1.43 -9.66
C ILE A 135 -4.70 -1.19 -10.06
N ASN A 136 -4.34 -1.60 -11.27
CA ASN A 136 -2.98 -1.44 -11.79
C ASN A 136 -2.95 -0.27 -12.79
N MET A 137 -2.04 0.66 -12.55
CA MET A 137 -1.76 1.79 -13.42
C MET A 137 -0.40 1.62 -14.09
N SER A 138 -0.34 1.80 -15.39
CA SER A 138 0.90 1.73 -16.16
C SER A 138 0.93 2.81 -17.24
N PRO A 139 2.14 3.24 -17.66
CA PRO A 139 2.28 4.07 -18.84
C PRO A 139 1.79 3.34 -20.10
N LYS A 140 1.18 4.08 -21.01
CA LYS A 140 0.88 3.61 -22.36
C LYS A 140 2.15 3.72 -23.20
N LYS A 141 2.55 2.65 -23.84
CA LYS A 141 3.71 2.63 -24.76
C LYS A 141 3.32 3.12 -26.14
#